data_b73bd336a00e21978a355ba5432f99f2
#
_entry.id   b73bd336a00e21978a355ba5432f99f2
#
_cell.length_a   1.000
_cell.length_b   1.000
_cell.length_c   1.000
_cell.angle_alpha   90.00
_cell.angle_beta   90.00
_cell.angle_gamma   90.00
#
_symmetry.space_group_name_H-M   'P 1'
#
loop_
_entity.id
_entity.type
_entity.pdbx_description
1 polymer ?
#
loop_
_entity_poly.entity_id
_entity_poly.type
_entity_poly.pdbx_seq_one_letter_code
_entity_poly.pdbx_strand_id
1 'polypeptide(L)'
;VAALVSGAVLAVSRDTGHLGFLVLLGPIPFFVWALGEKRALYIFVLACLVGLAGEAGPLYFYGGIIPMVYGIVALQALFFALSVLFMWALYPRSPTLAAFGYGAMTGAIELLYSYVSPNGSFGALGYALTDVLPLLQVASLAGVPGLSFLAAIVPAGIAMQIRRPTDYFAASLCILPVLAALVFGFWRLAQPEGETIRVG
;
A
#
# COMPACT_ATOMS: atom_id res chain seq x y z
N VAL A 1 15.44 10.58 9.85
CA VAL A 1 14.19 11.35 9.97
C VAL A 1 13.12 10.80 9.03
N ALA A 2 13.34 10.71 7.69
CA ALA A 2 12.32 10.25 6.72
C ALA A 2 11.71 8.89 7.09
N ALA A 3 12.52 7.89 7.46
CA ALA A 3 12.04 6.57 7.87
C ALA A 3 11.19 6.62 9.15
N LEU A 4 11.57 7.45 10.12
CA LEU A 4 10.81 7.61 11.35
C LEU A 4 9.43 8.24 11.08
N VAL A 5 9.38 9.30 10.27
CA VAL A 5 8.12 9.94 9.90
C VAL A 5 7.22 8.97 9.14
N SER A 6 7.75 8.28 8.14
CA SER A 6 6.97 7.30 7.36
C SER A 6 6.48 6.14 8.22
N GLY A 7 7.31 5.60 9.10
CA GLY A 7 6.92 4.52 10.01
C GLY A 7 5.82 4.96 10.97
N ALA A 8 5.92 6.15 11.56
CA ALA A 8 4.91 6.69 12.48
C ALA A 8 3.57 6.94 11.76
N VAL A 9 3.58 7.53 10.57
CA VAL A 9 2.34 7.77 9.79
C VAL A 9 1.70 6.45 9.36
N LEU A 10 2.50 5.46 8.94
CA LEU A 10 1.98 4.13 8.60
C LEU A 10 1.38 3.42 9.81
N ALA A 11 2.02 3.51 10.98
CA ALA A 11 1.47 2.95 12.22
C ALA A 11 0.07 3.50 12.52
N VAL A 12 -0.10 4.83 12.43
CA VAL A 12 -1.40 5.48 12.64
C VAL A 12 -2.42 5.12 11.55
N SER A 13 -1.99 4.98 10.29
CA SER A 13 -2.88 4.67 9.18
C SER A 13 -3.46 3.24 9.22
N ARG A 14 -2.79 2.33 9.92
CA ARG A 14 -3.20 0.92 10.05
C ARG A 14 -3.84 0.60 11.41
N ASP A 15 -4.00 1.60 12.24
CA ASP A 15 -4.80 1.51 13.45
C ASP A 15 -6.29 1.54 13.11
N THR A 16 -7.12 1.12 14.03
CA THR A 16 -8.58 0.93 13.89
C THR A 16 -9.40 2.23 13.70
N GLY A 17 -8.73 3.36 13.49
CA GLY A 17 -9.38 4.67 13.29
C GLY A 17 -9.65 5.01 11.82
N HIS A 18 -10.42 6.09 11.59
CA HIS A 18 -10.76 6.63 10.25
C HIS A 18 -9.58 7.27 9.51
N LEU A 19 -8.35 6.94 9.88
CA LEU A 19 -7.13 7.52 9.33
C LEU A 19 -6.45 6.64 8.28
N GLY A 20 -7.14 5.59 7.80
CA GLY A 20 -6.61 4.66 6.80
C GLY A 20 -6.09 5.34 5.53
N PHE A 21 -6.71 6.46 5.11
CA PHE A 21 -6.25 7.23 3.95
C PHE A 21 -4.80 7.76 4.09
N LEU A 22 -4.26 7.84 5.31
CA LEU A 22 -2.87 8.24 5.54
C LEU A 22 -1.86 7.24 4.94
N VAL A 23 -2.27 6.03 4.62
CA VAL A 23 -1.45 5.06 3.88
C VAL A 23 -0.99 5.63 2.53
N LEU A 24 -1.78 6.52 1.93
CA LEU A 24 -1.47 7.19 0.67
C LEU A 24 -0.37 8.25 0.81
N LEU A 25 -0.09 8.72 2.02
CA LEU A 25 0.89 9.77 2.30
C LEU A 25 2.10 9.26 3.09
N GLY A 26 1.88 8.30 3.99
CA GLY A 26 2.87 7.81 4.94
C GLY A 26 4.20 7.38 4.31
N PRO A 27 4.22 6.61 3.22
CA PRO A 27 5.46 6.16 2.61
C PRO A 27 6.27 7.24 1.89
N ILE A 28 5.66 8.39 1.53
CA ILE A 28 6.27 9.40 0.66
C ILE A 28 7.64 9.88 1.16
N PRO A 29 7.82 10.32 2.43
CA PRO A 29 9.11 10.82 2.88
C PRO A 29 10.22 9.76 2.78
N PHE A 30 9.90 8.51 3.08
CA PHE A 30 10.83 7.40 2.96
C PHE A 30 11.18 7.09 1.49
N PHE A 31 10.20 7.06 0.59
CA PHE A 31 10.41 6.81 -0.83
C PHE A 31 11.27 7.91 -1.47
N VAL A 32 10.99 9.18 -1.19
CA VAL A 32 11.79 10.29 -1.67
C VAL A 32 13.26 10.13 -1.23
N TRP A 33 13.49 9.74 0.01
CA TRP A 33 14.84 9.46 0.50
C TRP A 33 15.46 8.24 -0.20
N ALA A 34 14.76 7.10 -0.26
CA ALA A 34 15.23 5.83 -0.80
C ALA A 34 15.64 5.94 -2.28
N LEU A 35 14.89 6.70 -3.08
CA LEU A 35 15.20 6.94 -4.49
C LEU A 35 16.48 7.78 -4.72
N GLY A 36 16.99 8.45 -3.68
CA GLY A 36 18.27 9.17 -3.72
C GLY A 36 19.44 8.39 -3.14
N GLU A 37 19.19 7.28 -2.45
CA GLU A 37 20.23 6.45 -1.83
C GLU A 37 20.80 5.45 -2.85
N LYS A 38 22.10 5.16 -2.73
CA LYS A 38 22.81 4.23 -3.64
C LYS A 38 23.04 2.85 -3.04
N ARG A 39 22.90 2.72 -1.72
CA ARG A 39 23.20 1.48 -0.99
C ARG A 39 21.95 0.65 -0.77
N ALA A 40 21.76 -0.39 -1.60
CA ALA A 40 20.59 -1.27 -1.55
C ALA A 40 20.36 -1.89 -0.17
N LEU A 41 21.40 -2.36 0.51
CA LEU A 41 21.29 -2.95 1.84
C LEU A 41 20.75 -1.95 2.87
N TYR A 42 21.18 -0.68 2.78
CA TYR A 42 20.73 0.36 3.70
C TYR A 42 19.26 0.71 3.46
N ILE A 43 18.82 0.76 2.19
CA ILE A 43 17.41 0.92 1.82
C ILE A 43 16.60 -0.27 2.39
N PHE A 44 17.07 -1.49 2.18
CA PHE A 44 16.39 -2.70 2.64
C PHE A 44 16.17 -2.72 4.16
N VAL A 45 17.24 -2.48 4.93
CA VAL A 45 17.15 -2.48 6.40
C VAL A 45 16.19 -1.40 6.89
N LEU A 46 16.29 -0.17 6.35
CA LEU A 46 15.38 0.90 6.75
C LEU A 46 13.94 0.63 6.28
N ALA A 47 13.73 0.02 5.12
CA ALA A 47 12.41 -0.38 4.67
C ALA A 47 11.79 -1.45 5.59
N CYS A 48 12.56 -2.44 6.03
CA CYS A 48 12.10 -3.39 7.05
C CYS A 48 11.67 -2.67 8.35
N LEU A 49 12.46 -1.71 8.82
CA LEU A 49 12.12 -0.96 10.03
C LEU A 49 10.86 -0.09 9.85
N VAL A 50 10.69 0.54 8.69
CA VAL A 50 9.48 1.31 8.34
C VAL A 50 8.27 0.38 8.27
N GLY A 51 8.40 -0.78 7.63
CA GLY A 51 7.36 -1.80 7.56
C GLY A 51 6.96 -2.32 8.94
N LEU A 52 7.94 -2.68 9.78
CA LEU A 52 7.68 -3.09 11.17
C LEU A 52 6.97 -2.01 11.99
N ALA A 53 7.39 -0.76 11.86
CA ALA A 53 6.72 0.35 12.52
C ALA A 53 5.27 0.51 12.04
N GLY A 54 5.02 0.33 10.74
CA GLY A 54 3.68 0.36 10.16
C GLY A 54 2.74 -0.74 10.68
N GLU A 55 3.28 -1.84 11.17
CA GLU A 55 2.51 -2.95 11.75
C GLU A 55 2.31 -2.82 13.29
N ALA A 56 2.65 -1.68 13.88
CA ALA A 56 2.53 -1.48 15.33
C ALA A 56 1.09 -1.65 15.85
N GLY A 57 0.08 -1.21 15.11
CA GLY A 57 -1.33 -1.39 15.44
C GLY A 57 -1.71 -2.89 15.57
N PRO A 58 -1.57 -3.70 14.52
CA PRO A 58 -1.79 -5.14 14.58
C PRO A 58 -1.00 -5.84 15.69
N LEU A 59 0.26 -5.44 15.92
CA LEU A 59 1.07 -5.98 17.02
C LEU A 59 0.48 -5.66 18.40
N TYR A 60 0.04 -4.44 18.59
CA TYR A 60 -0.57 -4.01 19.85
C TYR A 60 -1.87 -4.79 20.13
N PHE A 61 -2.75 -4.93 19.11
CA PHE A 61 -4.04 -5.60 19.30
C PHE A 61 -3.92 -7.12 19.46
N TYR A 62 -3.10 -7.77 18.64
CA TYR A 62 -3.09 -9.23 18.52
C TYR A 62 -1.87 -9.90 19.15
N GLY A 63 -0.78 -9.14 19.42
CA GLY A 63 0.50 -9.70 19.87
C GLY A 63 0.42 -10.46 21.18
N GLY A 64 -0.44 -10.03 22.11
CA GLY A 64 -0.67 -10.73 23.38
C GLY A 64 -1.62 -11.93 23.30
N ILE A 65 -2.37 -12.06 22.20
CA ILE A 65 -3.44 -13.07 22.03
C ILE A 65 -3.01 -14.15 21.03
N ILE A 66 -2.36 -13.75 19.95
CA ILE A 66 -2.01 -14.63 18.82
C ILE A 66 -0.49 -14.54 18.57
N PRO A 67 0.32 -15.45 19.13
CA PRO A 67 1.79 -15.42 18.94
C PRO A 67 2.24 -15.44 17.47
N MET A 68 1.43 -16.04 16.58
CA MET A 68 1.70 -16.08 15.15
C MET A 68 1.74 -14.70 14.50
N VAL A 69 1.13 -13.68 15.11
CA VAL A 69 1.12 -12.30 14.55
C VAL A 69 2.51 -11.72 14.41
N TYR A 70 3.47 -12.10 15.27
CA TYR A 70 4.86 -11.65 15.15
C TYR A 70 5.51 -12.10 13.84
N GLY A 71 5.24 -13.35 13.43
CA GLY A 71 5.70 -13.88 12.16
C GLY A 71 5.05 -13.19 10.96
N ILE A 72 3.74 -12.93 11.04
CA ILE A 72 3.00 -12.21 9.99
C ILE A 72 3.54 -10.80 9.82
N VAL A 73 3.71 -10.07 10.91
CA VAL A 73 4.24 -8.70 10.90
C VAL A 73 5.66 -8.63 10.32
N ALA A 74 6.53 -9.56 10.71
CA ALA A 74 7.88 -9.65 10.14
C ALA A 74 7.85 -9.93 8.63
N LEU A 75 6.94 -10.80 8.18
CA LEU A 75 6.76 -11.13 6.78
C LEU A 75 6.21 -9.95 5.98
N GLN A 76 5.24 -9.22 6.51
CA GLN A 76 4.70 -8.01 5.88
C GLN A 76 5.77 -6.90 5.75
N ALA A 77 6.58 -6.72 6.78
CA ALA A 77 7.72 -5.79 6.72
C ALA A 77 8.73 -6.19 5.64
N LEU A 78 9.01 -7.49 5.50
CA LEU A 78 9.85 -8.02 4.42
C LEU A 78 9.22 -7.76 3.05
N PHE A 79 7.94 -7.97 2.87
CA PHE A 79 7.22 -7.72 1.63
C PHE A 79 7.28 -6.24 1.24
N PHE A 80 7.07 -5.34 2.21
CA PHE A 80 7.25 -3.90 2.00
C PHE A 80 8.68 -3.59 1.52
N ALA A 81 9.70 -4.13 2.20
CA ALA A 81 11.09 -3.88 1.86
C ALA A 81 11.47 -4.40 0.46
N LEU A 82 10.98 -5.58 0.08
CA LEU A 82 11.19 -6.14 -1.26
C LEU A 82 10.52 -5.28 -2.34
N SER A 83 9.30 -4.80 -2.10
CA SER A 83 8.59 -3.91 -3.01
C SER A 83 9.32 -2.57 -3.18
N VAL A 84 9.87 -2.01 -2.10
CA VAL A 84 10.70 -0.79 -2.14
C VAL A 84 11.99 -1.02 -2.92
N LEU A 85 12.69 -2.13 -2.71
CA LEU A 85 13.89 -2.46 -3.49
C LEU A 85 13.58 -2.63 -4.97
N PHE A 86 12.48 -3.24 -5.31
CA PHE A 86 12.05 -3.40 -6.69
C PHE A 86 11.77 -2.03 -7.35
N MET A 87 11.05 -1.15 -6.65
CA MET A 87 10.85 0.24 -7.06
C MET A 87 12.18 0.97 -7.30
N TRP A 88 13.10 0.89 -6.34
CA TRP A 88 14.41 1.51 -6.42
C TRP A 88 15.23 1.00 -7.61
N ALA A 89 15.22 -0.31 -7.86
CA ALA A 89 15.96 -0.92 -8.97
C ALA A 89 15.41 -0.51 -10.36
N LEU A 90 14.11 -0.22 -10.45
CA LEU A 90 13.45 0.23 -11.68
C LEU A 90 13.60 1.73 -11.92
N TYR A 91 13.76 2.53 -10.86
CA TYR A 91 13.77 4.00 -10.92
C TYR A 91 14.78 4.61 -11.90
N PRO A 92 16.04 4.10 -12.02
CA PRO A 92 17.01 4.64 -12.98
C PRO A 92 16.56 4.46 -14.44
N ARG A 93 15.74 3.44 -14.73
CA ARG A 93 15.24 3.15 -16.07
C ARG A 93 14.04 4.02 -16.44
N SER A 94 13.06 4.10 -15.55
CA SER A 94 11.85 4.88 -15.74
C SER A 94 11.15 5.11 -14.41
N PRO A 95 10.86 6.38 -14.03
CA PRO A 95 10.04 6.70 -12.86
C PRO A 95 8.66 6.05 -12.91
N THR A 96 8.01 6.10 -14.08
CA THR A 96 6.70 5.48 -14.29
C THR A 96 6.74 3.97 -14.03
N LEU A 97 7.73 3.28 -14.64
CA LEU A 97 7.89 1.83 -14.43
C LEU A 97 8.18 1.50 -12.96
N ALA A 98 8.92 2.35 -12.25
CA ALA A 98 9.21 2.17 -10.84
C ALA A 98 7.95 2.30 -9.97
N ALA A 99 7.10 3.30 -10.22
CA ALA A 99 5.88 3.50 -9.47
C ALA A 99 4.85 2.37 -9.72
N PHE A 100 4.61 2.02 -10.98
CA PHE A 100 3.76 0.89 -11.34
C PHE A 100 4.32 -0.44 -10.85
N GLY A 101 5.64 -0.63 -10.95
CA GLY A 101 6.33 -1.82 -10.45
C GLY A 101 6.17 -1.99 -8.94
N TYR A 102 6.23 -0.90 -8.18
CA TYR A 102 5.97 -0.93 -6.75
C TYR A 102 4.54 -1.39 -6.45
N GLY A 103 3.55 -0.77 -7.09
CA GLY A 103 2.15 -1.16 -6.93
C GLY A 103 1.88 -2.60 -7.35
N ALA A 104 2.39 -3.01 -8.52
CA ALA A 104 2.23 -4.37 -9.03
C ALA A 104 2.91 -5.42 -8.13
N MET A 105 4.13 -5.12 -7.64
CA MET A 105 4.84 -6.01 -6.72
C MET A 105 4.09 -6.17 -5.40
N THR A 106 3.59 -5.06 -4.84
CA THR A 106 2.78 -5.09 -3.60
C THR A 106 1.52 -5.94 -3.80
N GLY A 107 0.72 -5.66 -4.83
CA GLY A 107 -0.49 -6.43 -5.10
C GLY A 107 -0.23 -7.90 -5.42
N ALA A 108 0.83 -8.21 -6.18
CA ALA A 108 1.20 -9.58 -6.53
C ALA A 108 1.66 -10.39 -5.31
N ILE A 109 2.48 -9.79 -4.44
CA ILE A 109 2.93 -10.45 -3.21
C ILE A 109 1.72 -10.76 -2.31
N GLU A 110 0.81 -9.79 -2.12
CA GLU A 110 -0.38 -9.99 -1.29
C GLU A 110 -1.32 -11.03 -1.89
N LEU A 111 -1.49 -11.04 -3.21
CA LEU A 111 -2.26 -12.07 -3.90
C LEU A 111 -1.67 -13.46 -3.64
N LEU A 112 -0.37 -13.64 -3.87
CA LEU A 112 0.31 -14.91 -3.64
C LEU A 112 0.25 -15.32 -2.17
N TYR A 113 0.46 -14.38 -1.26
CA TYR A 113 0.35 -14.61 0.18
C TYR A 113 -1.05 -15.09 0.58
N SER A 114 -2.11 -14.51 0.01
CA SER A 114 -3.49 -14.89 0.32
C SER A 114 -3.84 -16.33 -0.04
N TYR A 115 -3.14 -16.93 -1.02
CA TYR A 115 -3.33 -18.33 -1.39
C TYR A 115 -2.60 -19.31 -0.46
N VAL A 116 -1.49 -18.91 0.12
CA VAL A 116 -0.67 -19.80 0.96
C VAL A 116 -0.89 -19.58 2.45
N SER A 117 -1.42 -18.42 2.83
CA SER A 117 -1.68 -18.08 4.23
C SER A 117 -2.98 -18.72 4.72
N PRO A 118 -2.98 -19.37 5.88
CA PRO A 118 -4.23 -19.86 6.50
C PRO A 118 -5.17 -18.72 6.89
N ASN A 119 -4.67 -17.50 7.01
CA ASN A 119 -5.44 -16.30 7.36
C ASN A 119 -5.88 -15.49 6.11
N GLY A 120 -5.72 -16.03 4.90
CA GLY A 120 -6.05 -15.35 3.66
C GLY A 120 -5.27 -14.03 3.48
N SER A 121 -5.99 -12.94 3.19
CA SER A 121 -5.42 -11.60 2.95
C SER A 121 -5.19 -10.77 4.22
N PHE A 122 -5.16 -11.38 5.42
CA PHE A 122 -4.93 -10.66 6.68
C PHE A 122 -3.64 -9.83 6.61
N GLY A 123 -3.74 -8.56 7.01
CA GLY A 123 -2.63 -7.60 6.98
C GLY A 123 -2.41 -6.92 5.63
N ALA A 124 -3.22 -7.19 4.60
CA ALA A 124 -3.09 -6.54 3.29
C ALA A 124 -3.26 -5.02 3.39
N LEU A 125 -2.44 -4.29 2.61
CA LEU A 125 -2.41 -2.83 2.58
C LEU A 125 -3.76 -2.23 2.16
N GLY A 126 -4.48 -2.93 1.27
CA GLY A 126 -5.78 -2.52 0.75
C GLY A 126 -6.86 -2.30 1.82
N TYR A 127 -6.74 -2.94 2.98
CA TYR A 127 -7.69 -2.73 4.08
C TYR A 127 -7.65 -1.33 4.67
N ALA A 128 -6.55 -0.60 4.52
CA ALA A 128 -6.48 0.80 4.92
C ALA A 128 -7.43 1.72 4.11
N LEU A 129 -7.94 1.27 2.96
CA LEU A 129 -8.85 2.03 2.11
C LEU A 129 -10.33 1.65 2.29
N THR A 130 -10.69 0.84 3.29
CA THR A 130 -12.07 0.37 3.51
C THR A 130 -13.05 1.50 3.80
N ASP A 131 -12.61 2.59 4.42
CA ASP A 131 -13.44 3.76 4.72
C ASP A 131 -13.66 4.66 3.48
N VAL A 132 -12.94 4.44 2.39
CA VAL A 132 -13.10 5.19 1.14
C VAL A 132 -14.01 4.38 0.21
N LEU A 133 -15.32 4.43 0.46
CA LEU A 133 -16.33 3.60 -0.22
C LEU A 133 -16.19 3.56 -1.75
N PRO A 134 -15.93 4.66 -2.48
CA PRO A 134 -15.74 4.58 -3.93
C PRO A 134 -14.52 3.74 -4.33
N LEU A 135 -13.40 3.84 -3.61
CA LEU A 135 -12.22 3.01 -3.89
C LEU A 135 -12.47 1.55 -3.53
N LEU A 136 -13.20 1.31 -2.43
CA LEU A 136 -13.54 -0.04 -2.00
C LEU A 136 -14.28 -0.84 -3.10
N GLN A 137 -15.03 -0.19 -3.97
CA GLN A 137 -15.75 -0.84 -5.07
C GLN A 137 -14.81 -1.60 -6.03
N VAL A 138 -13.54 -1.20 -6.12
CA VAL A 138 -12.53 -1.90 -6.94
C VAL A 138 -12.29 -3.33 -6.46
N ALA A 139 -12.53 -3.60 -5.18
CA ALA A 139 -12.44 -4.96 -4.64
C ALA A 139 -13.35 -5.96 -5.38
N SER A 140 -14.44 -5.51 -5.97
CA SER A 140 -15.32 -6.36 -6.78
C SER A 140 -14.74 -6.78 -8.13
N LEU A 141 -13.72 -6.06 -8.63
CA LEU A 141 -13.05 -6.35 -9.90
C LEU A 141 -11.73 -7.10 -9.69
N ALA A 142 -10.93 -6.64 -8.73
CA ALA A 142 -9.55 -7.09 -8.55
C ALA A 142 -9.24 -7.57 -7.11
N GLY A 143 -10.28 -7.74 -6.27
CA GLY A 143 -10.11 -8.15 -4.88
C GLY A 143 -9.30 -7.14 -4.04
N VAL A 144 -8.90 -7.58 -2.85
CA VAL A 144 -8.03 -6.81 -1.94
C VAL A 144 -6.70 -6.43 -2.60
N PRO A 145 -6.03 -7.30 -3.39
CA PRO A 145 -4.78 -6.94 -4.08
C PRO A 145 -4.91 -5.73 -5.02
N GLY A 146 -6.08 -5.53 -5.64
CA GLY A 146 -6.35 -4.34 -6.45
C GLY A 146 -6.41 -3.06 -5.63
N LEU A 147 -6.96 -3.10 -4.43
CA LEU A 147 -6.93 -1.98 -3.48
C LEU A 147 -5.50 -1.70 -3.01
N SER A 148 -4.73 -2.74 -2.73
CA SER A 148 -3.32 -2.61 -2.33
C SER A 148 -2.47 -2.01 -3.44
N PHE A 149 -2.72 -2.38 -4.70
CA PHE A 149 -2.10 -1.72 -5.85
C PHE A 149 -2.39 -0.21 -5.85
N LEU A 150 -3.67 0.20 -5.68
CA LEU A 150 -4.04 1.62 -5.65
C LEU A 150 -3.41 2.35 -4.46
N ALA A 151 -3.41 1.73 -3.27
CA ALA A 151 -2.78 2.29 -2.08
C ALA A 151 -1.27 2.49 -2.27
N ALA A 152 -0.60 1.60 -3.00
CA ALA A 152 0.82 1.62 -3.23
C ALA A 152 1.25 2.61 -4.33
N ILE A 153 0.50 2.69 -5.45
CA ILE A 153 0.91 3.50 -6.60
C ILE A 153 0.87 5.00 -6.31
N VAL A 154 -0.03 5.46 -5.43
CA VAL A 154 -0.18 6.88 -5.09
C VAL A 154 1.08 7.45 -4.43
N PRO A 155 1.55 6.93 -3.28
CA PRO A 155 2.75 7.45 -2.64
C PRO A 155 4.00 7.29 -3.51
N ALA A 156 4.08 6.22 -4.32
CA ALA A 156 5.17 6.03 -5.27
C ALA A 156 5.17 7.12 -6.35
N GLY A 157 4.03 7.39 -6.98
CA GLY A 157 3.89 8.43 -7.99
C GLY A 157 4.24 9.82 -7.45
N ILE A 158 3.77 10.16 -6.24
CA ILE A 158 4.09 11.44 -5.58
C ILE A 158 5.59 11.54 -5.29
N ALA A 159 6.22 10.48 -4.78
CA ALA A 159 7.65 10.47 -4.52
C ALA A 159 8.48 10.64 -5.81
N MET A 160 8.06 10.02 -6.92
CA MET A 160 8.68 10.22 -8.24
C MET A 160 8.59 11.68 -8.70
N GLN A 161 7.40 12.30 -8.55
CA GLN A 161 7.19 13.70 -8.92
C GLN A 161 8.06 14.65 -8.09
N ILE A 162 8.21 14.40 -6.79
CA ILE A 162 9.10 15.19 -5.92
C ILE A 162 10.56 15.05 -6.37
N ARG A 163 10.99 13.85 -6.77
CA ARG A 163 12.38 13.59 -7.21
C ARG A 163 12.68 14.09 -8.62
N ARG A 164 11.69 14.12 -9.50
CA ARG A 164 11.78 14.61 -10.88
C ARG A 164 10.62 15.56 -11.19
N PRO A 165 10.67 16.82 -10.73
CA PRO A 165 9.56 17.77 -10.85
C PRO A 165 9.14 18.08 -12.28
N THR A 166 10.03 17.91 -13.26
CA THR A 166 9.76 18.15 -14.69
C THR A 166 9.17 16.94 -15.42
N ASP A 167 9.13 15.77 -14.79
CA ASP A 167 8.57 14.53 -15.38
C ASP A 167 7.11 14.35 -14.95
N TYR A 168 6.23 15.19 -15.51
CA TYR A 168 4.78 15.11 -15.20
C TYR A 168 4.12 13.83 -15.72
N PHE A 169 4.73 13.15 -16.69
CA PHE A 169 4.15 11.95 -17.29
C PHE A 169 4.02 10.81 -16.29
N ALA A 170 5.03 10.58 -15.47
CA ALA A 170 5.01 9.54 -14.45
C ALA A 170 3.90 9.76 -13.42
N ALA A 171 3.77 10.99 -12.90
CA ALA A 171 2.73 11.35 -11.94
C ALA A 171 1.32 11.24 -12.54
N SER A 172 1.13 11.75 -13.76
CA SER A 172 -0.17 11.68 -14.45
C SER A 172 -0.63 10.25 -14.67
N LEU A 173 0.27 9.35 -15.08
CA LEU A 173 -0.07 7.93 -15.24
C LEU A 173 -0.41 7.25 -13.91
N CYS A 174 0.19 7.65 -12.79
CA CYS A 174 -0.14 7.10 -11.47
C CYS A 174 -1.53 7.58 -10.98
N ILE A 175 -1.97 8.76 -11.40
CA ILE A 175 -3.28 9.31 -11.04
C ILE A 175 -4.41 8.61 -11.82
N LEU A 176 -4.18 8.21 -13.07
CA LEU A 176 -5.23 7.63 -13.93
C LEU A 176 -5.93 6.40 -13.33
N PRO A 177 -5.25 5.38 -12.77
CA PRO A 177 -5.91 4.24 -12.14
C PRO A 177 -6.78 4.65 -10.95
N VAL A 178 -6.34 5.66 -10.20
CA VAL A 178 -7.08 6.16 -9.04
C VAL A 178 -8.35 6.89 -9.49
N LEU A 179 -8.24 7.75 -10.50
CA LEU A 179 -9.41 8.43 -11.10
C LEU A 179 -10.39 7.41 -11.70
N ALA A 180 -9.90 6.43 -12.43
CA ALA A 180 -10.74 5.37 -12.99
C ALA A 180 -11.45 4.57 -11.88
N ALA A 181 -10.74 4.26 -10.79
CA ALA A 181 -11.31 3.59 -9.62
C ALA A 181 -12.40 4.44 -8.94
N LEU A 182 -12.17 5.74 -8.79
CA LEU A 182 -13.16 6.65 -8.21
C LEU A 182 -14.40 6.78 -9.11
N VAL A 183 -14.22 6.97 -10.42
CA VAL A 183 -15.33 7.05 -11.39
C VAL A 183 -16.14 5.76 -11.36
N PHE A 184 -15.48 4.60 -11.42
CA PHE A 184 -16.13 3.31 -11.31
C PHE A 184 -16.88 3.16 -9.99
N GLY A 185 -16.25 3.54 -8.89
CA GLY A 185 -16.85 3.41 -7.55
C GLY A 185 -18.07 4.30 -7.36
N PHE A 186 -18.01 5.56 -7.77
CA PHE A 186 -19.16 6.46 -7.73
C PHE A 186 -20.30 5.98 -8.65
N TRP A 187 -19.96 5.54 -9.87
CA TRP A 187 -20.95 4.95 -10.78
C TRP A 187 -21.65 3.74 -10.14
N ARG A 188 -20.89 2.84 -9.51
CA ARG A 188 -21.43 1.65 -8.88
C ARG A 188 -22.29 1.96 -7.67
N LEU A 189 -21.88 2.91 -6.83
CA LEU A 189 -22.67 3.33 -5.66
C LEU A 189 -23.96 4.08 -6.05
N ALA A 190 -24.03 4.64 -7.25
CA ALA A 190 -25.23 5.28 -7.77
C ALA A 190 -26.22 4.29 -8.40
N GLN A 191 -25.87 2.99 -8.53
CA GLN A 191 -26.82 1.99 -9.03
C GLN A 191 -27.91 1.72 -7.99
N PRO A 192 -29.16 1.47 -8.43
CA PRO A 192 -30.23 1.11 -7.51
C PRO A 192 -29.88 -0.16 -6.73
N GLU A 193 -30.24 -0.17 -5.46
CA GLU A 193 -30.09 -1.37 -4.64
C GLU A 193 -30.94 -2.51 -5.24
N GLY A 194 -30.33 -3.68 -5.38
CA GLY A 194 -31.05 -4.88 -5.80
C GLY A 194 -32.06 -5.33 -4.73
N GLU A 195 -32.88 -6.33 -5.06
CA GLU A 195 -33.82 -6.92 -4.09
C GLU A 195 -33.07 -7.36 -2.81
N THR A 196 -33.52 -6.84 -1.68
CA THR A 196 -32.96 -7.21 -0.38
C THR A 196 -33.45 -8.59 0.03
N ILE A 197 -32.55 -9.55 0.20
CA ILE A 197 -32.84 -10.86 0.78
C ILE A 197 -32.63 -10.75 2.30
N ARG A 198 -33.71 -11.00 3.08
CA ARG A 198 -33.57 -11.17 4.53
C ARG A 198 -32.91 -12.52 4.79
N VAL A 199 -31.72 -12.48 5.32
CA VAL A 199 -31.04 -13.67 5.87
C VAL A 199 -31.45 -13.75 7.33
N GLY A 200 -32.16 -14.81 7.68
CA GLY A 200 -32.57 -15.11 9.06
C GLY A 200 -31.43 -15.70 9.89
#